data_cc3d40b471d2943f3021424040504a8c
#
_entry.id   cc3d40b471d2943f3021424040504a8c
#
_cell.length_a   1.000
_cell.length_b   1.000
_cell.length_c   1.000
_cell.angle_alpha   90.00
_cell.angle_beta   90.00
_cell.angle_gamma   90.00
#
_symmetry.space_group_name_H-M   'P 1'
#
loop_
_entity.id
_entity.type
_entity.pdbx_description
1 polymer ?
#
loop_
_entity_poly.entity_id
_entity_poly.type
_entity_poly.pdbx_seq_one_letter_code
_entity_poly.pdbx_strand_id
1 'polypeptide(L)'
;MVNLGFYDKGYKYINIDDGFFGGRDAEGKLLIHPTRFPNGLRPLVDYIHDLGLKAGIYSDAGRNTCASFWGNPKDTIGIGVGLYGHDAEDMALYFDELDFDFIKVDYCGADEGNNADRLDLDEEMRYKEIAEAINNVNKKDINWNICRWAFPGTWATEIADSWRTTEDIYLGWESVKSIISQSLYLSAYTSYGRYNDMDMLEVGRGLTEEEDKTHFGMWCIMSSPLLIGCDLNDIKGNALELMQNEELIALNQNTLGLQAYVVEKESDCYILVKDVEERYGNKRAVAVYNPTNSSKTVSVDFNKLDLAGAVKARDLYKRADHGTFTTSMSVTVPAHGTRIYTLEAEQRLERTVYEAETAWLSEYQEIFNNESKGTAIYTEKAGASGGALVGWLGNRASNDLQWRNVYSNTGGKYKMTLSFITGESRNLKISVNNGTPISTSINGNSWSNIAQKEFEIELAPGNNVVRLYSDAGWAADIDCMTLELIEPSSIQNTLNANDVKVDVTNNKIVVTTNKPTEVTIIDMSGKLIAAPTVKGKYSIELPAGTYLVNNKKILVK
;
A
#
# COMPACT_ATOMS: atom_id res chain seq x y z
N MET A 1 22.74 15.70 2.40
CA MET A 1 21.30 15.84 2.73
C MET A 1 20.93 17.30 2.97
N VAL A 2 21.39 17.94 4.06
CA VAL A 2 20.98 19.31 4.44
C VAL A 2 21.41 20.33 3.39
N ASN A 3 22.72 20.40 3.04
CA ASN A 3 23.26 21.40 2.09
C ASN A 3 22.68 21.32 0.67
N LEU A 4 22.16 20.17 0.27
CA LEU A 4 21.49 19.99 -1.01
C LEU A 4 19.97 20.22 -0.94
N GLY A 5 19.41 20.56 0.23
CA GLY A 5 17.99 20.84 0.41
C GLY A 5 17.09 19.59 0.51
N PHE A 6 17.62 18.39 0.55
CA PHE A 6 16.81 17.16 0.70
C PHE A 6 16.07 17.13 2.04
N TYR A 7 16.71 17.62 3.12
CA TYR A 7 16.07 17.73 4.42
C TYR A 7 14.75 18.53 4.36
N ASP A 8 14.74 19.65 3.66
CA ASP A 8 13.56 20.52 3.50
C ASP A 8 12.47 19.87 2.64
N LYS A 9 12.83 18.88 1.82
CA LYS A 9 11.90 18.07 1.01
C LYS A 9 11.35 16.85 1.73
N GLY A 10 11.75 16.62 2.98
CA GLY A 10 11.21 15.56 3.81
C GLY A 10 12.08 14.31 3.96
N TYR A 11 13.26 14.26 3.35
CA TYR A 11 14.22 13.18 3.59
C TYR A 11 14.86 13.37 4.96
N LYS A 12 14.58 12.47 5.90
CA LYS A 12 14.90 12.67 7.31
C LYS A 12 15.90 11.67 7.88
N TYR A 13 16.16 10.55 7.21
CA TYR A 13 16.98 9.48 7.75
C TYR A 13 18.35 9.39 7.08
N ILE A 14 19.37 9.07 7.88
CA ILE A 14 20.69 8.61 7.44
C ILE A 14 20.87 7.21 7.99
N ASN A 15 20.92 6.20 7.10
CA ASN A 15 21.00 4.80 7.48
C ASN A 15 22.41 4.26 7.29
N ILE A 16 22.90 3.49 8.25
CA ILE A 16 24.14 2.72 8.19
C ILE A 16 23.74 1.28 7.90
N ASP A 17 24.19 0.74 6.76
CA ASP A 17 23.97 -0.64 6.38
C ASP A 17 25.04 -1.57 6.96
N ASP A 18 25.13 -2.83 6.51
CA ASP A 18 26.03 -3.88 7.00
C ASP A 18 27.52 -3.44 7.02
N GLY A 19 28.30 -4.03 7.93
CA GLY A 19 29.75 -3.84 7.98
C GLY A 19 30.28 -2.90 9.06
N PHE A 20 29.49 -2.50 10.04
CA PHE A 20 29.94 -1.71 11.20
C PHE A 20 30.35 -2.57 12.40
N PHE A 21 30.22 -3.87 12.33
CA PHE A 21 30.42 -4.82 13.41
C PHE A 21 31.91 -5.06 13.76
N GLY A 22 32.21 -5.18 15.04
CA GLY A 22 33.53 -5.53 15.58
C GLY A 22 33.59 -6.90 16.25
N GLY A 23 32.58 -7.74 16.04
CA GLY A 23 32.44 -9.03 16.74
C GLY A 23 31.63 -8.87 18.05
N ARG A 24 31.76 -9.86 18.95
CA ARG A 24 31.20 -9.83 20.31
C ARG A 24 32.29 -10.04 21.34
N ASP A 25 32.12 -9.45 22.53
CA ASP A 25 32.99 -9.70 23.66
C ASP A 25 32.72 -11.06 24.33
N ALA A 26 33.42 -11.35 25.42
CA ALA A 26 33.30 -12.61 26.15
C ALA A 26 31.92 -12.79 26.83
N GLU A 27 31.22 -11.70 27.08
CA GLU A 27 29.88 -11.64 27.67
C GLU A 27 28.79 -11.66 26.58
N GLY A 28 29.16 -11.65 25.27
CA GLY A 28 28.27 -11.67 24.12
C GLY A 28 27.80 -10.30 23.66
N LYS A 29 28.26 -9.20 24.29
CA LYS A 29 27.89 -7.83 23.88
C LYS A 29 28.48 -7.51 22.51
N LEU A 30 27.66 -6.95 21.62
CA LEU A 30 28.08 -6.51 20.31
C LEU A 30 29.10 -5.38 20.38
N LEU A 31 30.18 -5.51 19.62
CA LEU A 31 31.25 -4.51 19.51
C LEU A 31 31.15 -3.77 18.17
N ILE A 32 31.51 -2.50 18.20
CA ILE A 32 31.58 -1.65 17.01
C ILE A 32 32.99 -1.75 16.40
N HIS A 33 33.07 -1.80 15.07
CA HIS A 33 34.33 -1.98 14.33
C HIS A 33 35.32 -0.82 14.63
N PRO A 34 36.47 -1.10 15.26
CA PRO A 34 37.34 -0.05 15.82
C PRO A 34 38.06 0.79 14.76
N THR A 35 38.21 0.27 13.53
CA THR A 35 38.87 1.01 12.44
C THR A 35 37.87 1.81 11.62
N ARG A 36 36.69 1.26 11.35
CA ARG A 36 35.63 1.94 10.58
C ARG A 36 34.96 3.03 11.40
N PHE A 37 34.77 2.77 12.68
CA PHE A 37 34.14 3.69 13.65
C PHE A 37 35.01 3.84 14.91
N PRO A 38 36.16 4.52 14.82
CA PRO A 38 37.15 4.56 15.93
C PRO A 38 36.63 5.26 17.20
N ASN A 39 35.57 6.07 17.07
CA ASN A 39 34.92 6.74 18.19
C ASN A 39 33.59 6.08 18.60
N GLY A 40 33.29 4.89 18.07
CA GLY A 40 31.98 4.25 18.19
C GLY A 40 30.91 4.93 17.34
N LEU A 41 29.64 4.50 17.49
CA LEU A 41 28.52 5.02 16.72
C LEU A 41 27.77 6.19 17.42
N ARG A 42 27.79 6.26 18.74
CA ARG A 42 27.04 7.28 19.49
C ARG A 42 27.37 8.72 19.05
N PRO A 43 28.65 9.15 18.89
CA PRO A 43 28.96 10.50 18.42
C PRO A 43 28.46 10.79 17.00
N LEU A 44 28.36 9.76 16.13
CA LEU A 44 27.81 9.90 14.80
C LEU A 44 26.29 10.09 14.85
N VAL A 45 25.59 9.33 15.68
CA VAL A 45 24.15 9.47 15.89
C VAL A 45 23.83 10.86 16.46
N ASP A 46 24.56 11.31 17.48
CA ASP A 46 24.39 12.64 18.04
C ASP A 46 24.58 13.74 16.98
N TYR A 47 25.60 13.61 16.13
CA TYR A 47 25.81 14.55 15.01
C TYR A 47 24.67 14.54 14.00
N ILE A 48 24.11 13.37 13.66
CA ILE A 48 22.95 13.26 12.77
C ILE A 48 21.74 13.96 13.41
N HIS A 49 21.50 13.74 14.70
CA HIS A 49 20.40 14.37 15.44
C HIS A 49 20.59 15.90 15.58
N ASP A 50 21.82 16.39 15.79
CA ASP A 50 22.13 17.83 15.84
C ASP A 50 21.79 18.55 14.52
N LEU A 51 21.80 17.81 13.39
CA LEU A 51 21.35 18.31 12.08
C LEU A 51 19.82 18.23 11.89
N GLY A 52 19.07 17.76 12.89
CA GLY A 52 17.62 17.54 12.83
C GLY A 52 17.22 16.28 12.04
N LEU A 53 18.17 15.44 11.66
CA LEU A 53 17.96 14.18 10.97
C LEU A 53 17.77 13.03 11.97
N LYS A 54 17.36 11.87 11.48
CA LYS A 54 17.22 10.62 12.21
C LYS A 54 18.27 9.61 11.74
N ALA A 55 18.72 8.76 12.64
CA ALA A 55 19.74 7.75 12.37
C ALA A 55 19.13 6.35 12.24
N GLY A 56 19.52 5.62 11.21
CA GLY A 56 19.13 4.22 11.02
C GLY A 56 20.31 3.27 11.09
N ILE A 57 20.05 2.02 11.47
CA ILE A 57 21.01 0.96 11.63
C ILE A 57 20.55 -0.30 10.89
N TYR A 58 21.42 -1.31 10.78
CA TYR A 58 21.22 -2.58 10.15
C TYR A 58 21.43 -3.73 11.12
N SER A 59 20.75 -4.84 10.89
CA SER A 59 21.10 -6.15 11.45
C SER A 59 20.55 -7.29 10.59
N ASP A 60 20.73 -8.53 11.05
CA ASP A 60 20.23 -9.74 10.39
C ASP A 60 19.47 -10.61 11.40
N ALA A 61 18.41 -11.24 10.95
CA ALA A 61 17.56 -12.10 11.77
C ALA A 61 18.25 -13.36 12.28
N GLY A 62 19.30 -13.80 11.58
CA GLY A 62 20.06 -14.98 11.93
C GLY A 62 21.24 -14.71 12.84
N ARG A 63 22.21 -15.64 12.82
CA ARG A 63 23.46 -15.55 13.61
C ARG A 63 24.52 -14.71 12.93
N ASN A 64 24.54 -14.71 11.60
CA ASN A 64 25.52 -14.00 10.78
C ASN A 64 24.79 -12.97 9.92
N THR A 65 25.49 -11.91 9.48
CA THR A 65 24.94 -10.93 8.55
C THR A 65 25.34 -11.25 7.10
N CYS A 66 24.72 -10.54 6.13
CA CYS A 66 24.98 -10.75 4.70
C CYS A 66 26.44 -10.54 4.30
N ALA A 67 27.20 -9.68 4.97
CA ALA A 67 28.62 -9.46 4.72
C ALA A 67 29.46 -10.75 4.87
N SER A 68 29.03 -11.70 5.70
CA SER A 68 29.71 -13.00 5.86
C SER A 68 29.65 -13.89 4.60
N PHE A 69 28.69 -13.63 3.69
CA PHE A 69 28.45 -14.40 2.47
C PHE A 69 28.92 -13.70 1.20
N TRP A 70 28.66 -12.40 1.09
CA TRP A 70 28.81 -11.65 -0.16
C TRP A 70 30.07 -10.78 -0.21
N GLY A 71 30.81 -10.64 0.89
CA GLY A 71 32.08 -9.91 0.94
C GLY A 71 33.18 -10.55 0.05
N ASN A 72 34.13 -9.75 -0.46
CA ASN A 72 35.27 -10.24 -1.24
C ASN A 72 36.62 -9.74 -0.67
N PRO A 73 37.44 -10.58 -0.06
CA PRO A 73 37.14 -11.97 0.34
C PRO A 73 36.00 -11.99 1.35
N LYS A 74 35.29 -13.12 1.48
CA LYS A 74 34.19 -13.22 2.46
C LYS A 74 34.62 -12.60 3.79
N ASP A 75 34.02 -11.49 4.13
CA ASP A 75 34.44 -10.70 5.27
C ASP A 75 33.97 -11.39 6.56
N THR A 76 34.89 -11.67 7.46
CA THR A 76 34.56 -12.27 8.77
C THR A 76 33.76 -11.30 9.66
N ILE A 77 33.64 -10.05 9.25
CA ILE A 77 32.96 -8.99 10.01
C ILE A 77 31.48 -9.29 10.28
N GLY A 78 30.82 -10.07 9.39
CA GLY A 78 29.42 -10.47 9.54
C GLY A 78 29.20 -11.73 10.36
N ILE A 79 30.27 -12.43 10.81
CA ILE A 79 30.16 -13.72 11.49
C ILE A 79 29.82 -13.51 12.98
N GLY A 80 28.73 -14.16 13.44
CA GLY A 80 28.33 -14.17 14.85
C GLY A 80 27.80 -12.84 15.38
N VAL A 81 27.44 -11.90 14.50
CA VAL A 81 26.98 -10.55 14.90
C VAL A 81 25.51 -10.28 14.59
N GLY A 82 24.78 -11.25 14.01
CA GLY A 82 23.34 -11.15 13.83
C GLY A 82 22.57 -11.30 15.15
N LEU A 83 21.27 -11.06 15.10
CA LEU A 83 20.40 -10.93 16.26
C LEU A 83 20.09 -12.27 16.98
N TYR A 84 20.18 -13.41 16.29
CA TYR A 84 19.73 -14.67 16.84
C TYR A 84 20.45 -15.04 18.14
N GLY A 85 19.68 -15.10 19.23
CA GLY A 85 20.15 -15.35 20.59
C GLY A 85 20.64 -14.11 21.34
N HIS A 86 20.53 -12.91 20.76
CA HIS A 86 20.96 -11.62 21.33
C HIS A 86 19.95 -10.48 21.12
N ASP A 87 18.70 -10.81 20.78
CA ASP A 87 17.70 -9.82 20.37
C ASP A 87 17.52 -8.68 21.38
N ALA A 88 17.32 -9.02 22.65
CA ALA A 88 17.05 -8.04 23.68
C ALA A 88 18.24 -7.11 23.96
N GLU A 89 19.44 -7.69 24.02
CA GLU A 89 20.68 -6.97 24.28
C GLU A 89 21.04 -6.05 23.12
N ASP A 90 20.95 -6.55 21.87
CA ASP A 90 21.29 -5.76 20.70
C ASP A 90 20.26 -4.65 20.43
N MET A 91 18.97 -4.91 20.64
CA MET A 91 17.95 -3.85 20.52
C MET A 91 18.12 -2.78 21.59
N ALA A 92 18.46 -3.15 22.82
CA ALA A 92 18.78 -2.17 23.87
C ALA A 92 20.03 -1.36 23.51
N LEU A 93 21.06 -1.99 22.95
CA LEU A 93 22.26 -1.30 22.46
C LEU A 93 21.91 -0.28 21.36
N TYR A 94 21.17 -0.70 20.33
CA TYR A 94 20.87 0.17 19.20
C TYR A 94 19.96 1.35 19.61
N PHE A 95 18.92 1.11 20.38
CA PHE A 95 17.88 2.10 20.62
C PHE A 95 18.04 2.84 21.96
N ASP A 96 18.40 2.16 23.03
CA ASP A 96 18.52 2.78 24.36
C ASP A 96 19.92 3.36 24.61
N GLU A 97 21.00 2.70 24.15
CA GLU A 97 22.37 3.18 24.37
C GLU A 97 22.85 4.09 23.22
N LEU A 98 22.64 3.69 21.95
CA LEU A 98 23.14 4.40 20.76
C LEU A 98 22.12 5.39 20.16
N ASP A 99 20.85 5.28 20.53
CA ASP A 99 19.74 6.21 20.19
C ASP A 99 19.36 6.25 18.69
N PHE A 100 19.50 5.13 17.99
CA PHE A 100 18.99 4.99 16.61
C PHE A 100 17.46 5.11 16.54
N ASP A 101 16.91 5.47 15.36
CA ASP A 101 15.48 5.71 15.12
C ASP A 101 14.86 4.71 14.13
N PHE A 102 15.70 3.92 13.44
CA PHE A 102 15.30 2.99 12.42
C PHE A 102 16.22 1.78 12.41
N ILE A 103 15.67 0.61 12.03
CA ILE A 103 16.46 -0.58 11.74
C ILE A 103 15.95 -1.31 10.49
N LYS A 104 16.88 -1.74 9.63
CA LYS A 104 16.66 -2.76 8.60
C LYS A 104 17.15 -4.11 9.12
N VAL A 105 16.34 -5.15 8.98
CA VAL A 105 16.70 -6.49 9.41
C VAL A 105 16.64 -7.45 8.23
N ASP A 106 17.81 -7.93 7.79
CA ASP A 106 18.00 -8.93 6.75
C ASP A 106 17.74 -10.36 7.25
N TYR A 107 17.84 -11.34 6.35
CA TYR A 107 17.58 -12.75 6.62
C TYR A 107 18.69 -13.70 6.15
N CYS A 108 19.87 -13.20 5.80
CA CYS A 108 20.99 -13.99 5.29
C CYS A 108 21.44 -15.07 6.27
N GLY A 109 21.53 -14.73 7.54
CA GLY A 109 22.00 -15.64 8.58
C GLY A 109 20.95 -16.57 9.15
N ALA A 110 19.69 -16.44 8.72
CA ALA A 110 18.57 -17.24 9.20
C ALA A 110 18.14 -18.35 8.21
N ASP A 111 18.57 -18.25 6.95
CA ASP A 111 18.26 -19.20 5.88
C ASP A 111 19.30 -20.32 5.79
N GLU A 112 18.87 -21.59 5.77
CA GLU A 112 19.75 -22.78 5.72
C GLU A 112 20.73 -22.71 4.54
N GLY A 113 20.30 -22.20 3.40
CA GLY A 113 21.12 -22.12 2.19
C GLY A 113 22.26 -21.12 2.28
N ASN A 114 22.15 -20.13 3.14
CA ASN A 114 23.01 -18.96 3.17
C ASN A 114 23.87 -18.83 4.44
N ASN A 115 23.88 -19.80 5.35
CA ASN A 115 24.73 -19.73 6.53
C ASN A 115 25.53 -21.02 6.79
N ALA A 116 26.75 -20.86 7.32
CA ALA A 116 27.64 -21.98 7.60
C ALA A 116 27.11 -22.93 8.68
N ASP A 117 26.25 -22.43 9.55
CA ASP A 117 25.66 -23.17 10.67
C ASP A 117 24.40 -23.94 10.23
N ARG A 118 23.94 -23.75 8.99
CA ARG A 118 22.69 -24.30 8.46
C ARG A 118 21.49 -24.02 9.38
N LEU A 119 21.46 -22.81 9.90
CA LEU A 119 20.36 -22.33 10.72
C LEU A 119 19.14 -22.13 9.82
N ASP A 120 18.10 -22.93 10.03
CA ASP A 120 16.85 -22.90 9.28
C ASP A 120 15.75 -22.44 10.24
N LEU A 121 15.46 -21.12 10.24
CA LEU A 121 14.48 -20.51 11.12
C LEU A 121 13.14 -20.34 10.40
N ASP A 122 12.05 -20.50 11.16
CA ASP A 122 10.74 -20.08 10.67
C ASP A 122 10.68 -18.56 10.58
N GLU A 123 10.45 -18.03 9.37
CA GLU A 123 10.54 -16.62 9.05
C GLU A 123 9.55 -15.77 9.85
N GLU A 124 8.27 -16.18 9.87
CA GLU A 124 7.23 -15.45 10.59
C GLU A 124 7.50 -15.43 12.10
N MET A 125 7.83 -16.57 12.69
CA MET A 125 8.15 -16.65 14.11
C MET A 125 9.37 -15.80 14.44
N ARG A 126 10.42 -15.88 13.62
CA ARG A 126 11.67 -15.14 13.85
C ARG A 126 11.48 -13.63 13.83
N TYR A 127 10.77 -13.10 12.85
CA TYR A 127 10.50 -11.68 12.80
C TYR A 127 9.53 -11.21 13.90
N LYS A 128 8.62 -12.06 14.37
CA LYS A 128 7.78 -11.75 15.54
C LYS A 128 8.61 -11.65 16.84
N GLU A 129 9.63 -12.51 17.04
CA GLU A 129 10.57 -12.40 18.18
C GLU A 129 11.34 -11.07 18.13
N ILE A 130 11.81 -10.68 16.94
CA ILE A 130 12.49 -9.39 16.74
C ILE A 130 11.55 -8.21 17.04
N ALA A 131 10.30 -8.27 16.55
CA ALA A 131 9.29 -7.25 16.84
C ALA A 131 9.04 -7.12 18.35
N GLU A 132 8.99 -8.24 19.08
CA GLU A 132 8.86 -8.25 20.53
C GLU A 132 10.07 -7.57 21.20
N ALA A 133 11.28 -7.87 20.77
CA ALA A 133 12.49 -7.24 21.28
C ALA A 133 12.49 -5.71 21.03
N ILE A 134 12.11 -5.26 19.83
CA ILE A 134 11.98 -3.83 19.50
C ILE A 134 10.91 -3.16 20.40
N ASN A 135 9.78 -3.80 20.63
CA ASN A 135 8.71 -3.25 21.47
C ASN A 135 9.10 -3.12 22.95
N ASN A 136 10.05 -3.94 23.41
CA ASN A 136 10.50 -3.97 24.82
C ASN A 136 11.58 -2.95 25.18
N VAL A 137 12.21 -2.26 24.22
CA VAL A 137 13.15 -1.17 24.52
C VAL A 137 12.42 0.07 25.08
N ASN A 138 13.18 0.95 25.74
CA ASN A 138 12.60 2.17 26.32
C ASN A 138 12.26 3.21 25.26
N LYS A 139 13.09 3.34 24.22
CA LYS A 139 12.84 4.24 23.10
C LYS A 139 11.55 3.85 22.38
N LYS A 140 10.74 4.84 22.02
CA LYS A 140 9.53 4.67 21.19
C LYS A 140 9.73 5.39 19.86
N ASP A 141 8.76 5.27 18.96
CA ASP A 141 8.82 5.84 17.61
C ASP A 141 9.99 5.31 16.76
N ILE A 142 10.26 4.01 16.90
CA ILE A 142 11.23 3.29 16.08
C ILE A 142 10.51 2.82 14.84
N ASN A 143 11.04 3.16 13.65
CA ASN A 143 10.61 2.54 12.42
C ASN A 143 11.49 1.32 12.10
N TRP A 144 10.91 0.27 11.55
CA TRP A 144 11.72 -0.86 11.14
C TRP A 144 11.25 -1.52 9.84
N ASN A 145 12.20 -2.12 9.14
CA ASN A 145 12.04 -2.72 7.83
C ASN A 145 12.45 -4.19 7.87
N ILE A 146 11.58 -5.05 7.35
CA ILE A 146 11.87 -6.45 7.10
C ILE A 146 12.49 -6.56 5.69
N CYS A 147 13.68 -7.15 5.60
CA CYS A 147 14.34 -7.36 4.32
C CYS A 147 14.66 -8.83 4.09
N ARG A 148 13.85 -9.48 3.26
CA ARG A 148 14.07 -10.88 2.89
C ARG A 148 13.91 -11.14 1.39
N TRP A 149 14.00 -10.07 0.58
CA TRP A 149 14.11 -10.10 -0.88
C TRP A 149 12.88 -10.65 -1.63
N ALA A 150 11.75 -10.77 -0.97
CA ALA A 150 10.44 -11.11 -1.52
C ALA A 150 9.35 -10.60 -0.57
N PHE A 151 8.08 -10.57 -1.00
CA PHE A 151 6.98 -10.22 -0.08
C PHE A 151 6.90 -11.26 1.05
N PRO A 152 7.17 -10.86 2.31
CA PRO A 152 7.37 -11.81 3.40
C PRO A 152 6.10 -12.54 3.85
N GLY A 153 4.94 -11.98 3.56
CA GLY A 153 3.65 -12.51 3.95
C GLY A 153 2.78 -11.46 4.63
N THR A 154 1.49 -11.78 4.76
CA THR A 154 0.51 -10.86 5.36
C THR A 154 0.80 -10.52 6.82
N TRP A 155 1.48 -11.41 7.55
CA TRP A 155 1.90 -11.20 8.93
C TRP A 155 2.84 -10.00 9.09
N ALA A 156 3.65 -9.67 8.08
CA ALA A 156 4.55 -8.51 8.13
C ALA A 156 3.80 -7.20 8.30
N THR A 157 2.58 -7.11 7.74
CA THR A 157 1.74 -5.91 7.85
C THR A 157 1.26 -5.63 9.28
N GLU A 158 1.37 -6.60 10.17
CA GLU A 158 0.96 -6.46 11.58
C GLU A 158 2.11 -5.98 12.47
N ILE A 159 3.35 -6.27 12.09
CA ILE A 159 4.51 -6.10 12.97
C ILE A 159 5.53 -5.06 12.49
N ALA A 160 5.67 -4.82 11.17
CA ALA A 160 6.69 -3.92 10.62
C ALA A 160 6.09 -2.69 9.95
N ASP A 161 6.88 -1.61 9.84
CA ASP A 161 6.46 -0.37 9.16
C ASP A 161 6.66 -0.46 7.63
N SER A 162 7.64 -1.27 7.20
CA SER A 162 7.88 -1.56 5.79
C SER A 162 8.54 -2.92 5.62
N TRP A 163 8.46 -3.46 4.41
CA TRP A 163 9.08 -4.74 4.04
C TRP A 163 9.47 -4.74 2.58
N ARG A 164 10.68 -5.25 2.29
CA ARG A 164 11.16 -5.45 0.92
C ARG A 164 10.26 -6.43 0.19
N THR A 165 9.97 -6.11 -1.06
CA THR A 165 9.08 -6.91 -1.92
C THR A 165 9.81 -7.71 -2.98
N THR A 166 11.10 -7.44 -3.20
CA THR A 166 11.91 -8.04 -4.27
C THR A 166 13.35 -8.24 -3.83
N GLU A 167 14.13 -8.94 -4.67
CA GLU A 167 15.59 -8.94 -4.61
C GLU A 167 16.16 -7.52 -4.67
N ASP A 168 17.45 -7.39 -4.33
CA ASP A 168 18.15 -6.11 -4.33
C ASP A 168 18.17 -5.45 -5.70
N ILE A 169 17.96 -4.15 -5.71
CA ILE A 169 18.11 -3.35 -6.92
C ILE A 169 19.58 -3.30 -7.38
N TYR A 170 19.78 -3.38 -8.67
CA TYR A 170 21.08 -3.12 -9.30
C TYR A 170 20.95 -2.09 -10.41
N LEU A 171 22.07 -1.49 -10.80
CA LEU A 171 22.09 -0.48 -11.86
C LEU A 171 21.60 -1.01 -13.19
N GLY A 172 20.53 -0.45 -13.69
CA GLY A 172 19.99 -0.74 -15.02
C GLY A 172 18.49 -0.86 -15.07
N TRP A 173 17.94 -0.59 -16.26
CA TRP A 173 16.50 -0.59 -16.49
C TRP A 173 15.80 -1.92 -16.14
N GLU A 174 16.42 -3.05 -16.49
CA GLU A 174 15.79 -4.37 -16.25
C GLU A 174 15.57 -4.64 -14.76
N SER A 175 16.44 -4.12 -13.87
CA SER A 175 16.22 -4.19 -12.42
C SER A 175 15.02 -3.37 -11.99
N VAL A 176 14.96 -2.10 -12.37
CA VAL A 176 13.83 -1.19 -12.07
C VAL A 176 12.51 -1.77 -12.58
N LYS A 177 12.49 -2.24 -13.83
CA LYS A 177 11.33 -2.85 -14.47
C LYS A 177 10.87 -4.12 -13.74
N SER A 178 11.81 -4.99 -13.35
CA SER A 178 11.51 -6.22 -12.61
C SER A 178 10.86 -5.91 -11.25
N ILE A 179 11.43 -4.96 -10.51
CA ILE A 179 10.90 -4.54 -9.20
C ILE A 179 9.50 -3.96 -9.33
N ILE A 180 9.27 -3.08 -10.32
CA ILE A 180 7.93 -2.54 -10.59
C ILE A 180 6.96 -3.68 -10.88
N SER A 181 7.32 -4.62 -11.77
CA SER A 181 6.45 -5.73 -12.19
C SER A 181 6.02 -6.59 -11.00
N GLN A 182 6.96 -6.95 -10.10
CA GLN A 182 6.67 -7.76 -8.92
C GLN A 182 5.83 -7.01 -7.88
N SER A 183 5.86 -5.68 -7.87
CA SER A 183 5.16 -4.86 -6.87
C SER A 183 3.76 -4.41 -7.31
N LEU A 184 3.38 -4.56 -8.60
CA LEU A 184 2.14 -4.02 -9.18
C LEU A 184 0.86 -4.44 -8.42
N TYR A 185 0.82 -5.65 -7.91
CA TYR A 185 -0.39 -6.26 -7.34
C TYR A 185 -0.39 -6.32 -5.80
N LEU A 186 0.54 -5.61 -5.13
CA LEU A 186 0.68 -5.64 -3.67
C LEU A 186 -0.10 -4.53 -2.94
N SER A 187 -0.99 -3.82 -3.65
CA SER A 187 -1.71 -2.65 -3.09
C SER A 187 -2.59 -2.97 -1.89
N ALA A 188 -3.10 -4.20 -1.78
CA ALA A 188 -3.96 -4.61 -0.66
C ALA A 188 -3.25 -4.61 0.69
N TYR A 189 -1.91 -4.66 0.70
CA TYR A 189 -1.11 -4.83 1.93
C TYR A 189 -0.58 -3.51 2.49
N THR A 190 -0.86 -2.38 1.85
CA THR A 190 -0.42 -1.05 2.30
C THR A 190 -1.50 -0.27 3.03
N SER A 191 -1.08 0.53 3.96
CA SER A 191 -1.88 1.53 4.69
C SER A 191 -0.96 2.57 5.30
N TYR A 192 -1.51 3.60 5.96
CA TYR A 192 -0.67 4.56 6.68
C TYR A 192 0.23 3.86 7.70
N GLY A 193 1.54 4.11 7.61
CA GLY A 193 2.57 3.49 8.46
C GLY A 193 2.89 2.03 8.10
N ARG A 194 2.43 1.52 6.95
CA ARG A 194 2.66 0.14 6.48
C ARG A 194 2.93 0.15 4.99
N TYR A 195 4.16 -0.10 4.56
CA TYR A 195 4.58 0.16 3.18
C TYR A 195 5.33 -1.01 2.54
N ASN A 196 4.99 -1.30 1.29
CA ASN A 196 5.81 -2.10 0.42
C ASN A 196 7.08 -1.33 0.06
N ASP A 197 8.24 -1.92 0.31
CA ASP A 197 9.55 -1.33 0.02
C ASP A 197 10.11 -1.92 -1.28
N MET A 198 10.17 -1.09 -2.30
CA MET A 198 10.68 -1.41 -3.63
C MET A 198 12.21 -1.20 -3.75
N ASP A 199 12.89 -1.11 -2.61
CA ASP A 199 14.33 -0.84 -2.49
C ASP A 199 14.73 0.62 -2.77
N MET A 200 16.03 0.91 -2.67
CA MET A 200 16.56 2.27 -2.82
C MET A 200 16.47 2.78 -4.25
N LEU A 201 16.71 4.10 -4.35
CA LEU A 201 16.66 4.84 -5.60
C LEU A 201 18.05 4.84 -6.27
N GLU A 202 18.10 4.34 -7.50
CA GLU A 202 19.26 4.36 -8.41
C GLU A 202 19.23 5.56 -9.38
N VAL A 203 18.43 6.58 -9.07
CA VAL A 203 18.23 7.78 -9.88
C VAL A 203 19.55 8.55 -10.04
N GLY A 204 19.86 8.90 -11.29
CA GLY A 204 21.09 9.65 -11.62
C GLY A 204 22.36 8.80 -11.69
N ARG A 205 22.27 7.46 -11.64
CA ARG A 205 23.38 6.52 -11.66
C ARG A 205 23.59 5.81 -12.99
N GLY A 206 23.04 6.34 -14.09
CA GLY A 206 23.29 5.82 -15.46
C GLY A 206 22.03 5.34 -16.18
N LEU A 207 20.87 5.43 -15.57
CA LEU A 207 19.59 5.34 -16.26
C LEU A 207 19.40 6.53 -17.22
N THR A 208 18.59 6.36 -18.24
CA THR A 208 18.16 7.48 -19.08
C THR A 208 17.22 8.41 -18.27
N GLU A 209 17.02 9.64 -18.73
CA GLU A 209 16.14 10.60 -18.07
C GLU A 209 14.70 10.08 -17.93
N GLU A 210 14.18 9.34 -18.92
CA GLU A 210 12.83 8.75 -18.84
C GLU A 210 12.78 7.56 -17.88
N GLU A 211 13.84 6.76 -17.80
CA GLU A 211 13.95 5.67 -16.82
C GLU A 211 14.10 6.20 -15.39
N ASP A 212 14.90 7.27 -15.18
CA ASP A 212 14.98 7.98 -13.89
C ASP A 212 13.60 8.49 -13.45
N LYS A 213 12.83 9.12 -14.37
CA LYS A 213 11.46 9.57 -14.11
C LYS A 213 10.55 8.42 -13.75
N THR A 214 10.65 7.30 -14.47
CA THR A 214 9.85 6.11 -14.18
C THR A 214 10.21 5.53 -12.83
N HIS A 215 11.50 5.38 -12.54
CA HIS A 215 11.97 4.87 -11.26
C HIS A 215 11.41 5.71 -10.10
N PHE A 216 11.71 7.00 -10.07
CA PHE A 216 11.25 7.88 -8.99
C PHE A 216 9.72 8.00 -8.92
N GLY A 217 9.08 8.19 -10.08
CA GLY A 217 7.62 8.37 -10.13
C GLY A 217 6.85 7.13 -9.71
N MET A 218 7.29 5.93 -10.09
CA MET A 218 6.66 4.67 -9.66
C MET A 218 6.83 4.47 -8.16
N TRP A 219 8.03 4.71 -7.57
CA TRP A 219 8.20 4.68 -6.12
C TRP A 219 7.24 5.67 -5.43
N CYS A 220 7.05 6.85 -6.01
CA CYS A 220 6.13 7.84 -5.44
C CYS A 220 4.67 7.41 -5.49
N ILE A 221 4.16 6.91 -6.62
CA ILE A 221 2.75 6.52 -6.72
C ILE A 221 2.46 5.21 -5.99
N MET A 222 3.46 4.34 -5.87
CA MET A 222 3.37 3.09 -5.12
C MET A 222 3.53 3.29 -3.60
N SER A 223 3.84 4.51 -3.13
CA SER A 223 4.10 4.84 -1.72
C SER A 223 5.26 4.04 -1.10
N SER A 224 6.23 3.63 -1.92
CA SER A 224 7.44 2.98 -1.45
C SER A 224 8.34 3.96 -0.69
N PRO A 225 9.07 3.54 0.34
CA PRO A 225 10.08 4.37 0.97
C PRO A 225 11.06 4.97 -0.06
N LEU A 226 11.37 6.26 0.08
CA LEU A 226 12.30 6.96 -0.81
C LEU A 226 13.70 6.95 -0.20
N LEU A 227 14.45 5.89 -0.40
CA LEU A 227 15.81 5.69 0.10
C LEU A 227 16.82 6.05 -1.00
N ILE A 228 17.61 7.10 -0.80
CA ILE A 228 18.58 7.56 -1.79
C ILE A 228 19.79 6.61 -1.80
N GLY A 229 20.01 5.90 -2.92
CA GLY A 229 21.14 4.98 -3.11
C GLY A 229 22.33 5.55 -3.88
N CYS A 230 22.28 6.82 -4.30
CA CYS A 230 23.36 7.49 -5.00
C CYS A 230 24.29 8.28 -4.07
N ASP A 231 25.53 8.54 -4.55
CA ASP A 231 26.43 9.50 -3.87
C ASP A 231 25.90 10.92 -4.06
N LEU A 232 25.53 11.55 -2.94
CA LEU A 232 24.99 12.91 -2.94
C LEU A 232 26.02 13.98 -3.36
N ASN A 233 27.33 13.67 -3.39
CA ASN A 233 28.34 14.60 -3.91
C ASN A 233 28.36 14.63 -5.44
N ASP A 234 27.92 13.55 -6.08
CA ASP A 234 27.95 13.42 -7.53
C ASP A 234 26.62 13.72 -8.22
N ILE A 235 25.51 13.71 -7.46
CA ILE A 235 24.18 13.96 -8.02
C ILE A 235 24.01 15.43 -8.41
N LYS A 236 23.46 15.68 -9.61
CA LYS A 236 23.25 17.02 -10.17
C LYS A 236 22.22 17.03 -11.29
N GLY A 237 21.85 18.24 -11.73
CA GLY A 237 20.96 18.43 -12.87
C GLY A 237 19.58 17.80 -12.69
N ASN A 238 19.06 17.18 -13.74
CA ASN A 238 17.70 16.65 -13.80
C ASN A 238 17.42 15.60 -12.71
N ALA A 239 18.39 14.78 -12.34
CA ALA A 239 18.22 13.76 -11.29
C ALA A 239 18.03 14.40 -9.90
N LEU A 240 18.80 15.45 -9.58
CA LEU A 240 18.63 16.20 -8.33
C LEU A 240 17.26 16.89 -8.27
N GLU A 241 16.88 17.58 -9.37
CA GLU A 241 15.58 18.25 -9.47
C GLU A 241 14.39 17.27 -9.37
N LEU A 242 14.53 16.10 -9.98
CA LEU A 242 13.53 15.04 -9.94
C LEU A 242 13.29 14.54 -8.53
N MET A 243 14.36 14.17 -7.79
CA MET A 243 14.24 13.68 -6.42
C MET A 243 13.81 14.76 -5.41
N GLN A 244 13.78 16.02 -5.80
CA GLN A 244 13.26 17.14 -5.03
C GLN A 244 11.90 17.64 -5.53
N ASN A 245 11.25 16.93 -6.45
CA ASN A 245 9.94 17.29 -6.94
C ASN A 245 8.88 17.16 -5.84
N GLU A 246 8.44 18.30 -5.31
CA GLU A 246 7.53 18.38 -4.17
C GLU A 246 6.18 17.73 -4.44
N GLU A 247 5.66 17.75 -5.69
CA GLU A 247 4.37 17.17 -6.02
C GLU A 247 4.43 15.63 -6.05
N LEU A 248 5.54 15.06 -6.56
CA LEU A 248 5.78 13.62 -6.50
C LEU A 248 6.06 13.15 -5.06
N ILE A 249 6.83 13.92 -4.29
CA ILE A 249 7.07 13.63 -2.86
C ILE A 249 5.75 13.70 -2.08
N ALA A 250 4.92 14.72 -2.31
CA ALA A 250 3.60 14.83 -1.67
C ALA A 250 2.67 13.67 -2.04
N LEU A 251 2.76 13.14 -3.27
CA LEU A 251 2.05 11.93 -3.69
C LEU A 251 2.52 10.70 -2.92
N ASN A 252 3.85 10.55 -2.71
CA ASN A 252 4.44 9.48 -1.91
C ASN A 252 4.03 9.57 -0.44
N GLN A 253 4.12 10.75 0.14
CA GLN A 253 3.85 11.05 1.54
C GLN A 253 2.36 11.28 1.86
N ASN A 254 1.47 10.87 0.96
CA ASN A 254 0.04 11.02 1.18
C ASN A 254 -0.43 10.27 2.42
N THR A 255 -1.21 10.95 3.27
CA THR A 255 -1.63 10.47 4.59
C THR A 255 -2.55 9.24 4.57
N LEU A 256 -3.07 8.83 3.42
CA LEU A 256 -3.80 7.57 3.29
C LEU A 256 -2.86 6.35 3.28
N GLY A 257 -1.57 6.54 2.92
CA GLY A 257 -0.58 5.47 2.87
C GLY A 257 -0.85 4.39 1.81
N LEU A 258 -1.69 4.68 0.81
CA LEU A 258 -2.13 3.70 -0.16
C LEU A 258 -1.11 3.56 -1.31
N GLN A 259 -0.85 2.34 -1.72
CA GLN A 259 -0.23 2.02 -3.00
C GLN A 259 -1.25 2.13 -4.13
N ALA A 260 -0.81 2.62 -5.31
CA ALA A 260 -1.63 2.58 -6.52
C ALA A 260 -1.87 1.12 -6.95
N TYR A 261 -3.05 0.87 -7.55
CA TYR A 261 -3.40 -0.43 -8.10
C TYR A 261 -3.69 -0.33 -9.60
N VAL A 262 -3.47 -1.42 -10.31
CA VAL A 262 -3.73 -1.52 -11.75
C VAL A 262 -5.24 -1.57 -11.98
N VAL A 263 -5.73 -0.73 -12.88
CA VAL A 263 -7.14 -0.72 -13.33
C VAL A 263 -7.28 -1.22 -14.76
N GLU A 264 -6.19 -1.16 -15.54
CA GLU A 264 -6.20 -1.58 -16.93
C GLU A 264 -4.79 -1.84 -17.43
N LYS A 265 -4.66 -2.84 -18.32
CA LYS A 265 -3.48 -3.06 -19.16
C LYS A 265 -3.88 -2.86 -20.62
N GLU A 266 -3.46 -1.76 -21.23
CA GLU A 266 -3.75 -1.41 -22.63
C GLU A 266 -2.45 -1.25 -23.42
N SER A 267 -2.34 -1.96 -24.56
CA SER A 267 -1.16 -1.87 -25.45
C SER A 267 0.18 -2.11 -24.72
N ASP A 268 0.19 -3.04 -23.77
CA ASP A 268 1.29 -3.37 -22.85
C ASP A 268 1.66 -2.26 -21.86
N CYS A 269 0.90 -1.17 -21.79
CA CYS A 269 1.01 -0.15 -20.75
C CYS A 269 0.07 -0.48 -19.59
N TYR A 270 0.48 -0.13 -18.38
CA TYR A 270 -0.34 -0.25 -17.17
C TYR A 270 -0.90 1.12 -16.79
N ILE A 271 -2.21 1.17 -16.53
CA ILE A 271 -2.88 2.33 -15.95
C ILE A 271 -3.14 2.02 -14.48
N LEU A 272 -2.49 2.77 -13.60
CA LEU A 272 -2.59 2.61 -12.15
C LEU A 272 -3.29 3.82 -11.55
N VAL A 273 -4.06 3.60 -10.49
CA VAL A 273 -4.77 4.67 -9.79
C VAL A 273 -4.68 4.51 -8.28
N LYS A 274 -4.65 5.62 -7.54
CA LYS A 274 -4.84 5.63 -6.09
C LYS A 274 -5.63 6.84 -5.62
N ASP A 275 -6.32 6.71 -4.51
CA ASP A 275 -6.94 7.83 -3.81
C ASP A 275 -5.86 8.69 -3.13
N VAL A 276 -6.02 10.02 -3.19
CA VAL A 276 -5.12 11.00 -2.58
C VAL A 276 -5.84 11.92 -1.59
N GLU A 277 -7.14 11.80 -1.50
CA GLU A 277 -8.01 12.42 -0.51
C GLU A 277 -8.71 11.35 0.30
N GLU A 278 -9.48 11.73 1.31
CA GLU A 278 -10.31 10.79 2.05
C GLU A 278 -11.08 9.89 1.09
N ARG A 279 -11.27 8.65 1.48
CA ARG A 279 -11.92 7.62 0.68
C ARG A 279 -13.21 8.17 0.07
N TYR A 280 -13.32 8.07 -1.28
CA TYR A 280 -14.40 8.63 -2.10
C TYR A 280 -14.36 10.16 -2.29
N GLY A 281 -13.25 10.83 -2.00
CA GLY A 281 -12.95 12.15 -2.52
C GLY A 281 -12.88 12.13 -4.06
N ASN A 282 -13.19 13.23 -4.68
CA ASN A 282 -13.22 13.36 -6.15
C ASN A 282 -11.84 13.61 -6.77
N LYS A 283 -10.78 13.53 -5.98
CA LYS A 283 -9.39 13.65 -6.44
C LYS A 283 -8.63 12.35 -6.33
N ARG A 284 -8.03 11.93 -7.43
CA ARG A 284 -7.22 10.70 -7.53
C ARG A 284 -5.89 10.98 -8.21
N ALA A 285 -4.88 10.16 -7.96
CA ALA A 285 -3.67 10.13 -8.76
C ALA A 285 -3.74 8.97 -9.75
N VAL A 286 -3.25 9.19 -10.97
CA VAL A 286 -3.13 8.18 -12.02
C VAL A 286 -1.72 8.15 -12.57
N ALA A 287 -1.18 6.94 -12.78
CA ALA A 287 0.04 6.71 -13.54
C ALA A 287 -0.25 5.91 -14.80
N VAL A 288 0.37 6.27 -15.91
CA VAL A 288 0.44 5.46 -17.13
C VAL A 288 1.90 5.03 -17.29
N TYR A 289 2.16 3.75 -17.10
CA TYR A 289 3.49 3.14 -17.15
C TYR A 289 3.68 2.31 -18.40
N ASN A 290 4.73 2.59 -19.17
CA ASN A 290 5.10 1.90 -20.39
C ASN A 290 6.42 1.13 -20.20
N PRO A 291 6.39 -0.18 -19.92
CA PRO A 291 7.62 -0.99 -19.78
C PRO A 291 8.27 -1.36 -21.13
N THR A 292 7.65 -1.02 -22.26
CA THR A 292 8.09 -1.47 -23.59
C THR A 292 9.18 -0.57 -24.20
N ASN A 293 9.90 -1.11 -25.18
CA ASN A 293 10.98 -0.40 -25.89
C ASN A 293 10.49 0.57 -26.97
N SER A 294 9.20 0.91 -26.99
CA SER A 294 8.62 1.84 -27.97
C SER A 294 7.62 2.79 -27.31
N SER A 295 7.54 4.01 -27.83
CA SER A 295 6.52 4.96 -27.38
C SER A 295 5.11 4.42 -27.64
N LYS A 296 4.21 4.63 -26.70
CA LYS A 296 2.81 4.20 -26.75
C LYS A 296 1.90 5.40 -26.51
N THR A 297 0.70 5.34 -27.08
CA THR A 297 -0.37 6.28 -26.76
C THR A 297 -1.57 5.47 -26.30
N VAL A 298 -2.05 5.73 -25.11
CA VAL A 298 -3.19 5.05 -24.48
C VAL A 298 -4.26 6.07 -24.09
N SER A 299 -5.50 5.60 -23.94
CA SER A 299 -6.62 6.42 -23.49
C SER A 299 -6.96 6.10 -22.03
N VAL A 300 -6.79 7.08 -21.16
CA VAL A 300 -7.21 6.98 -19.75
C VAL A 300 -8.69 7.28 -19.66
N ASP A 301 -9.53 6.24 -19.55
CA ASP A 301 -10.98 6.33 -19.39
C ASP A 301 -11.33 6.66 -17.93
N PHE A 302 -11.99 7.80 -17.71
CA PHE A 302 -12.30 8.27 -16.35
C PHE A 302 -13.35 7.41 -15.64
N ASN A 303 -14.25 6.75 -16.36
CA ASN A 303 -15.20 5.83 -15.75
C ASN A 303 -14.49 4.63 -15.11
N LYS A 304 -13.40 4.11 -15.74
CA LYS A 304 -12.56 3.06 -15.15
C LYS A 304 -11.79 3.53 -13.91
N LEU A 305 -11.65 4.85 -13.74
CA LEU A 305 -11.08 5.48 -12.56
C LEU A 305 -12.14 5.92 -11.56
N ASP A 306 -13.40 5.50 -11.73
CA ASP A 306 -14.56 5.90 -10.92
C ASP A 306 -14.77 7.43 -10.86
N LEU A 307 -14.48 8.15 -11.95
CA LEU A 307 -14.62 9.60 -12.06
C LEU A 307 -15.60 9.98 -13.18
N ALA A 308 -16.36 11.04 -12.98
CA ALA A 308 -17.31 11.57 -13.96
C ALA A 308 -17.41 13.09 -13.94
N GLY A 309 -18.04 13.63 -14.99
CA GLY A 309 -18.15 15.07 -15.21
C GLY A 309 -16.87 15.68 -15.79
N ALA A 310 -16.64 16.95 -15.56
CA ALA A 310 -15.39 17.60 -15.94
C ALA A 310 -14.25 17.15 -15.00
N VAL A 311 -13.16 16.69 -15.57
CA VAL A 311 -11.96 16.20 -14.86
C VAL A 311 -10.79 17.11 -15.19
N LYS A 312 -10.26 17.80 -14.18
CA LYS A 312 -9.04 18.60 -14.29
C LYS A 312 -7.84 17.71 -14.05
N ALA A 313 -6.88 17.74 -14.96
CA ALA A 313 -5.64 16.98 -14.87
C ALA A 313 -4.44 17.90 -14.62
N ARG A 314 -3.56 17.53 -13.68
CA ARG A 314 -2.29 18.19 -13.41
C ARG A 314 -1.13 17.22 -13.58
N ASP A 315 -0.18 17.55 -14.44
CA ASP A 315 1.04 16.79 -14.71
C ASP A 315 2.05 17.02 -13.58
N LEU A 316 2.37 15.97 -12.81
CA LEU A 316 3.21 16.07 -11.62
C LEU A 316 4.71 16.19 -11.95
N TYR A 317 5.17 15.66 -13.10
CA TYR A 317 6.55 15.88 -13.54
C TYR A 317 6.78 17.32 -13.99
N LYS A 318 5.83 17.90 -14.72
CA LYS A 318 5.89 19.29 -15.19
C LYS A 318 5.46 20.30 -14.13
N ARG A 319 4.76 19.84 -13.08
CA ARG A 319 4.16 20.70 -12.04
C ARG A 319 3.25 21.77 -12.66
N ALA A 320 2.44 21.35 -13.64
CA ALA A 320 1.61 22.24 -14.45
C ALA A 320 0.26 21.62 -14.76
N ASP A 321 -0.76 22.46 -14.91
CA ASP A 321 -2.07 22.02 -15.35
C ASP A 321 -1.98 21.47 -16.77
N HIS A 322 -2.56 20.29 -16.99
CA HIS A 322 -2.55 19.60 -18.28
C HIS A 322 -3.81 19.87 -19.09
N GLY A 323 -4.91 20.21 -18.43
CA GLY A 323 -6.18 20.54 -19.07
C GLY A 323 -7.39 19.99 -18.32
N THR A 324 -8.58 20.18 -18.94
CA THR A 324 -9.85 19.64 -18.45
C THR A 324 -10.48 18.77 -19.52
N PHE A 325 -10.95 17.60 -19.14
CA PHE A 325 -11.47 16.55 -20.01
C PHE A 325 -12.80 16.04 -19.46
N THR A 326 -13.60 15.31 -20.27
CA THR A 326 -14.95 14.87 -19.82
C THR A 326 -15.11 13.36 -19.75
N THR A 327 -14.51 12.60 -20.65
CA THR A 327 -14.67 11.14 -20.73
C THR A 327 -13.36 10.40 -20.60
N SER A 328 -12.33 10.89 -21.27
CA SER A 328 -11.00 10.29 -21.27
C SER A 328 -9.93 11.32 -21.60
N MET A 329 -8.67 10.95 -21.33
CA MET A 329 -7.48 11.71 -21.64
C MET A 329 -6.51 10.83 -22.41
N SER A 330 -6.08 11.29 -23.59
CA SER A 330 -5.03 10.61 -24.37
C SER A 330 -3.66 10.92 -23.80
N VAL A 331 -2.87 9.89 -23.50
CA VAL A 331 -1.53 10.03 -22.89
C VAL A 331 -0.50 9.31 -23.75
N THR A 332 0.49 10.05 -24.22
CA THR A 332 1.66 9.48 -24.91
C THR A 332 2.80 9.29 -23.93
N VAL A 333 3.27 8.05 -23.82
CA VAL A 333 4.34 7.64 -22.89
C VAL A 333 5.51 7.09 -23.71
N PRO A 334 6.72 7.67 -23.61
CA PRO A 334 7.92 7.15 -24.26
C PRO A 334 8.23 5.71 -23.86
N ALA A 335 9.15 5.08 -24.58
CA ALA A 335 9.75 3.81 -24.16
C ALA A 335 10.30 3.94 -22.73
N HIS A 336 10.06 2.93 -21.88
CA HIS A 336 10.45 2.87 -20.46
C HIS A 336 9.91 4.04 -19.62
N GLY A 337 8.94 4.80 -20.15
CA GLY A 337 8.45 6.03 -19.56
C GLY A 337 7.27 5.83 -18.63
N THR A 338 7.02 6.83 -17.80
CA THR A 338 5.81 6.97 -16.96
C THR A 338 5.29 8.39 -17.05
N ARG A 339 3.97 8.55 -17.01
CA ARG A 339 3.30 9.85 -16.86
C ARG A 339 2.39 9.79 -15.66
N ILE A 340 2.50 10.78 -14.77
CA ILE A 340 1.74 10.80 -13.51
C ILE A 340 0.96 12.11 -13.44
N TYR A 341 -0.34 11.97 -13.14
CA TYR A 341 -1.26 13.09 -13.00
C TYR A 341 -2.04 12.99 -11.69
N THR A 342 -2.41 14.13 -11.13
CA THR A 342 -3.58 14.20 -10.26
C THR A 342 -4.79 14.59 -11.10
N LEU A 343 -5.91 13.92 -10.84
CA LEU A 343 -7.20 14.14 -11.50
C LEU A 343 -8.20 14.60 -10.46
N GLU A 344 -8.85 15.76 -10.71
CA GLU A 344 -9.91 16.28 -9.87
C GLU A 344 -11.20 16.37 -10.70
N ALA A 345 -12.19 15.53 -10.35
CA ALA A 345 -13.43 15.38 -11.07
C ALA A 345 -14.58 16.15 -10.41
N GLU A 346 -15.63 16.45 -11.15
CA GLU A 346 -16.89 16.98 -10.58
C GLU A 346 -17.59 15.94 -9.72
N GLN A 347 -17.45 14.65 -10.05
CA GLN A 347 -18.12 13.56 -9.36
C GLN A 347 -17.21 12.35 -9.19
N ARG A 348 -17.21 11.76 -7.99
CA ARG A 348 -16.72 10.40 -7.74
C ARG A 348 -17.87 9.41 -7.89
N LEU A 349 -17.64 8.38 -8.72
CA LEU A 349 -18.57 7.28 -8.89
C LEU A 349 -18.31 6.19 -7.84
N GLU A 350 -19.34 5.43 -7.55
CA GLU A 350 -19.22 4.15 -6.83
C GLU A 350 -18.48 3.16 -7.69
N ARG A 351 -17.46 2.49 -7.12
CA ARG A 351 -16.67 1.52 -7.86
C ARG A 351 -17.51 0.29 -8.18
N THR A 352 -17.50 -0.12 -9.44
CA THR A 352 -18.28 -1.27 -9.92
C THR A 352 -17.42 -2.48 -10.29
N VAL A 353 -16.14 -2.30 -10.58
CA VAL A 353 -15.22 -3.38 -10.95
C VAL A 353 -14.14 -3.54 -9.88
N TYR A 354 -13.97 -4.76 -9.40
CA TYR A 354 -13.01 -5.14 -8.37
C TYR A 354 -12.15 -6.28 -8.90
N GLU A 355 -10.91 -5.96 -9.26
CA GLU A 355 -9.93 -6.93 -9.74
C GLU A 355 -9.49 -7.86 -8.62
N ALA A 356 -9.30 -9.15 -8.93
CA ALA A 356 -8.88 -10.13 -7.92
C ALA A 356 -7.45 -9.87 -7.43
N GLU A 357 -6.57 -9.41 -8.31
CA GLU A 357 -5.19 -9.08 -7.97
C GLU A 357 -5.05 -7.81 -7.11
N THR A 358 -6.13 -7.04 -6.91
CA THR A 358 -6.16 -5.94 -5.94
C THR A 358 -6.76 -6.35 -4.59
N ALA A 359 -7.16 -7.61 -4.44
CA ALA A 359 -7.73 -8.12 -3.23
C ALA A 359 -6.66 -8.58 -2.23
N TRP A 360 -7.05 -8.65 -0.97
CA TRP A 360 -6.26 -9.26 0.09
C TRP A 360 -6.32 -10.79 -0.03
N LEU A 361 -5.16 -11.44 -0.12
CA LEU A 361 -5.03 -12.90 -0.06
C LEU A 361 -4.44 -13.25 1.31
N SER A 362 -5.21 -13.91 2.18
CA SER A 362 -4.85 -14.03 3.60
C SER A 362 -3.59 -14.84 3.89
N GLU A 363 -3.24 -15.77 3.00
CA GLU A 363 -2.05 -16.59 3.15
C GLU A 363 -1.00 -16.29 2.06
N TYR A 364 -1.12 -15.13 1.39
CA TYR A 364 -0.13 -14.76 0.38
C TYR A 364 1.23 -14.49 1.00
N GLN A 365 2.21 -15.11 0.40
CA GLN A 365 3.63 -14.95 0.71
C GLN A 365 4.42 -15.31 -0.53
N GLU A 366 5.41 -14.53 -0.86
CA GLU A 366 6.39 -14.89 -1.88
C GLU A 366 7.57 -15.61 -1.22
N ILE A 367 8.11 -16.59 -1.91
CA ILE A 367 9.29 -17.31 -1.46
C ILE A 367 10.42 -16.96 -2.40
N PHE A 368 11.54 -16.61 -1.82
CA PHE A 368 12.80 -16.50 -2.51
C PHE A 368 13.09 -17.82 -3.26
N ASN A 369 13.33 -17.75 -4.58
CA ASN A 369 13.50 -18.87 -5.51
C ASN A 369 12.21 -19.55 -6.02
N ASN A 370 11.04 -18.90 -5.99
CA ASN A 370 9.79 -19.38 -6.61
C ASN A 370 9.25 -20.74 -6.10
N GLU A 371 9.50 -21.11 -4.87
CA GLU A 371 8.84 -22.26 -4.27
C GLU A 371 7.38 -21.93 -3.93
N SER A 372 6.43 -22.71 -4.47
CA SER A 372 5.01 -22.54 -4.16
C SER A 372 4.67 -23.12 -2.79
N LYS A 373 4.12 -22.27 -1.88
CA LYS A 373 3.53 -22.76 -0.60
C LYS A 373 2.14 -23.36 -0.77
N GLY A 374 1.61 -23.45 -2.00
CA GLY A 374 0.23 -23.90 -2.24
C GLY A 374 -0.82 -22.95 -1.65
N THR A 375 -0.52 -21.65 -1.72
CA THR A 375 -1.43 -20.56 -1.35
C THR A 375 -1.86 -19.78 -2.59
N ALA A 376 -2.89 -18.95 -2.47
CA ALA A 376 -3.35 -18.07 -3.54
C ALA A 376 -2.21 -17.17 -4.02
N ILE A 377 -2.07 -17.05 -5.35
CA ILE A 377 -1.03 -16.24 -5.99
C ILE A 377 -1.59 -15.44 -7.17
N TYR A 378 -0.91 -14.35 -7.50
CA TYR A 378 -1.17 -13.57 -8.71
C TYR A 378 -0.52 -14.23 -9.92
N THR A 379 -1.23 -14.23 -11.05
CA THR A 379 -0.72 -14.78 -12.30
C THR A 379 -1.11 -13.86 -13.45
N GLU A 380 -0.16 -13.37 -14.22
CA GLU A 380 -0.45 -12.64 -15.46
C GLU A 380 -1.21 -13.53 -16.43
N LYS A 381 -2.29 -13.00 -17.00
CA LYS A 381 -3.15 -13.71 -17.93
C LYS A 381 -3.62 -12.78 -19.03
N ALA A 382 -3.22 -13.08 -20.27
CA ALA A 382 -3.75 -12.36 -21.42
C ALA A 382 -5.28 -12.53 -21.54
N GLY A 383 -6.00 -11.42 -21.66
CA GLY A 383 -7.45 -11.36 -21.75
C GLY A 383 -8.17 -11.29 -20.40
N ALA A 384 -7.46 -11.40 -19.28
CA ALA A 384 -8.03 -11.07 -17.97
C ALA A 384 -8.19 -9.55 -17.80
N SER A 385 -9.17 -9.14 -17.01
CA SER A 385 -9.33 -7.77 -16.56
C SER A 385 -8.09 -7.36 -15.77
N GLY A 386 -7.63 -6.12 -15.87
CA GLY A 386 -6.38 -5.69 -15.20
C GLY A 386 -5.09 -6.39 -15.72
N GLY A 387 -5.21 -7.48 -16.47
CA GLY A 387 -4.09 -8.24 -17.05
C GLY A 387 -3.56 -9.40 -16.19
N ALA A 388 -4.18 -9.66 -15.04
CA ALA A 388 -3.83 -10.74 -14.14
C ALA A 388 -5.07 -11.44 -13.55
N LEU A 389 -4.86 -12.50 -12.79
CA LEU A 389 -5.89 -13.22 -12.03
C LEU A 389 -5.28 -13.83 -10.77
N VAL A 390 -6.12 -14.33 -9.86
CA VAL A 390 -5.70 -15.06 -8.67
C VAL A 390 -5.99 -16.53 -8.82
N GLY A 391 -4.93 -17.34 -8.84
CA GLY A 391 -4.99 -18.79 -8.83
C GLY A 391 -4.68 -19.41 -7.46
N TRP A 392 -4.75 -20.73 -7.36
CA TRP A 392 -4.44 -21.51 -6.15
C TRP A 392 -5.26 -21.13 -4.91
N LEU A 393 -6.47 -20.62 -5.11
CA LEU A 393 -7.41 -20.26 -4.06
C LEU A 393 -8.11 -21.50 -3.48
N GLY A 394 -8.35 -21.55 -2.17
CA GLY A 394 -9.11 -22.61 -1.52
C GLY A 394 -8.23 -23.72 -0.92
N ASN A 395 -8.70 -24.97 -1.00
CA ASN A 395 -8.17 -26.15 -0.33
C ASN A 395 -8.24 -26.10 1.22
N ARG A 396 -8.44 -24.92 1.77
CA ARG A 396 -8.77 -24.59 3.16
C ARG A 396 -9.39 -23.21 3.25
N ALA A 397 -10.20 -22.96 4.28
CA ALA A 397 -10.96 -21.72 4.39
C ALA A 397 -10.07 -20.48 4.59
N SER A 398 -8.87 -20.64 5.14
CA SER A 398 -7.91 -19.56 5.39
C SER A 398 -7.16 -19.10 4.13
N ASN A 399 -7.06 -19.96 3.10
CA ASN A 399 -6.50 -19.59 1.81
C ASN A 399 -7.57 -18.92 0.95
N ASP A 400 -7.90 -17.69 1.28
CA ASP A 400 -9.02 -16.92 0.77
C ASP A 400 -8.60 -15.65 0.02
N LEU A 401 -9.58 -15.07 -0.68
CA LEU A 401 -9.50 -13.78 -1.33
C LEU A 401 -10.54 -12.85 -0.71
N GLN A 402 -10.15 -11.63 -0.34
CA GLN A 402 -11.03 -10.65 0.28
C GLN A 402 -10.92 -9.29 -0.42
N TRP A 403 -11.99 -8.82 -1.02
CA TRP A 403 -12.14 -7.42 -1.36
C TRP A 403 -12.59 -6.66 -0.09
N ARG A 404 -11.65 -6.01 0.60
CA ARG A 404 -11.87 -5.39 1.93
C ARG A 404 -12.47 -3.99 1.87
N ASN A 405 -12.67 -3.44 0.68
CA ASN A 405 -13.06 -2.06 0.46
C ASN A 405 -14.17 -1.94 -0.58
N VAL A 406 -15.17 -2.83 -0.50
CA VAL A 406 -16.35 -2.77 -1.35
C VAL A 406 -17.31 -1.74 -0.78
N TYR A 407 -17.34 -0.57 -1.39
CA TYR A 407 -18.14 0.55 -0.90
C TYR A 407 -19.50 0.62 -1.58
N SER A 408 -20.53 0.85 -0.80
CA SER A 408 -21.86 1.19 -1.27
C SER A 408 -22.37 2.46 -0.58
N ASN A 409 -22.83 3.43 -1.36
CA ASN A 409 -23.45 4.64 -0.82
C ASN A 409 -24.73 4.33 -0.05
N THR A 410 -25.52 3.41 -0.56
CA THR A 410 -26.89 3.18 -0.10
C THR A 410 -27.08 1.87 0.62
N GLY A 411 -26.16 0.92 0.43
CA GLY A 411 -26.44 -0.47 0.70
C GLY A 411 -27.54 -1.02 -0.21
N GLY A 412 -27.90 -2.27 -0.01
CA GLY A 412 -28.98 -2.94 -0.73
C GLY A 412 -28.55 -4.22 -1.44
N LYS A 413 -29.43 -4.68 -2.36
CA LYS A 413 -29.17 -5.86 -3.18
C LYS A 413 -28.38 -5.49 -4.40
N TYR A 414 -27.31 -6.24 -4.62
CA TYR A 414 -26.44 -6.11 -5.78
C TYR A 414 -26.41 -7.39 -6.59
N LYS A 415 -26.41 -7.26 -7.90
CA LYS A 415 -25.98 -8.32 -8.80
C LYS A 415 -24.45 -8.31 -8.84
N MET A 416 -23.84 -9.38 -8.35
CA MET A 416 -22.43 -9.64 -8.43
C MET A 416 -22.17 -10.57 -9.61
N THR A 417 -21.44 -10.13 -10.61
CA THR A 417 -20.96 -10.98 -11.69
C THR A 417 -19.50 -11.33 -11.42
N LEU A 418 -19.23 -12.60 -11.16
CA LEU A 418 -17.89 -13.11 -10.93
C LEU A 418 -17.32 -13.64 -12.24
N SER A 419 -16.16 -13.14 -12.65
CA SER A 419 -15.37 -13.61 -13.80
C SER A 419 -14.27 -14.55 -13.29
N PHE A 420 -14.14 -15.74 -13.93
CA PHE A 420 -13.24 -16.78 -13.45
C PHE A 420 -12.82 -17.75 -14.57
N ILE A 421 -11.80 -18.57 -14.31
CA ILE A 421 -11.34 -19.64 -15.18
C ILE A 421 -11.37 -20.97 -14.41
N THR A 422 -12.01 -21.98 -14.98
CA THR A 422 -11.88 -23.37 -14.55
C THR A 422 -12.40 -24.32 -15.63
N GLY A 423 -11.69 -25.41 -15.90
CA GLY A 423 -12.10 -26.45 -16.84
C GLY A 423 -12.98 -27.54 -16.22
N GLU A 424 -13.21 -27.48 -14.91
CA GLU A 424 -13.99 -28.47 -14.16
C GLU A 424 -14.91 -27.79 -13.14
N SER A 425 -15.78 -28.55 -12.52
CA SER A 425 -16.65 -28.05 -11.46
C SER A 425 -15.86 -27.90 -10.17
N ARG A 426 -15.81 -26.67 -9.63
CA ARG A 426 -15.10 -26.34 -8.39
C ARG A 426 -16.03 -25.66 -7.40
N ASN A 427 -15.87 -26.03 -6.12
CA ASN A 427 -16.66 -25.43 -5.04
C ASN A 427 -16.18 -24.01 -4.74
N LEU A 428 -17.13 -23.15 -4.40
CA LEU A 428 -16.88 -21.77 -4.01
C LEU A 428 -17.87 -21.36 -2.93
N LYS A 429 -17.38 -20.64 -1.93
CA LYS A 429 -18.17 -19.93 -0.93
C LYS A 429 -17.95 -18.44 -1.05
N ILE A 430 -19.04 -17.68 -1.01
CA ILE A 430 -19.06 -16.23 -1.08
C ILE A 430 -19.69 -15.72 0.21
N SER A 431 -19.00 -14.92 1.00
CA SER A 431 -19.57 -14.26 2.19
C SER A 431 -19.36 -12.75 2.12
N VAL A 432 -20.33 -12.01 2.67
CA VAL A 432 -20.30 -10.56 2.83
C VAL A 432 -20.28 -10.24 4.31
N ASN A 433 -19.33 -9.43 4.78
CA ASN A 433 -19.21 -8.96 6.16
C ASN A 433 -19.25 -10.09 7.20
N ASN A 434 -18.62 -11.22 6.89
CA ASN A 434 -18.66 -12.45 7.70
C ASN A 434 -20.06 -13.04 7.92
N GLY A 435 -21.05 -12.68 7.09
CA GLY A 435 -22.38 -13.26 7.10
C GLY A 435 -22.40 -14.71 6.60
N THR A 436 -23.58 -15.33 6.59
CA THR A 436 -23.77 -16.69 6.09
C THR A 436 -23.33 -16.81 4.63
N PRO A 437 -22.42 -17.75 4.31
CA PRO A 437 -21.89 -17.83 2.95
C PRO A 437 -22.91 -18.43 1.97
N ILE A 438 -22.92 -17.91 0.76
CA ILE A 438 -23.51 -18.56 -0.40
C ILE A 438 -22.56 -19.70 -0.80
N SER A 439 -23.02 -20.94 -0.68
CA SER A 439 -22.26 -22.12 -1.11
C SER A 439 -22.70 -22.54 -2.49
N THR A 440 -21.77 -22.68 -3.42
CA THR A 440 -22.05 -22.98 -4.83
C THR A 440 -20.94 -23.83 -5.44
N SER A 441 -21.21 -24.31 -6.65
CA SER A 441 -20.19 -24.88 -7.53
C SER A 441 -20.20 -24.10 -8.84
N ILE A 442 -19.04 -23.78 -9.36
CA ILE A 442 -18.84 -23.05 -10.61
C ILE A 442 -18.03 -23.88 -11.59
N ASN A 443 -18.36 -23.76 -12.88
CA ASN A 443 -17.67 -24.46 -13.99
C ASN A 443 -17.63 -23.53 -15.20
N GLY A 444 -16.44 -23.26 -15.71
CA GLY A 444 -16.19 -22.45 -16.91
C GLY A 444 -16.05 -23.31 -18.18
N ASN A 445 -15.97 -24.65 -18.05
CA ASN A 445 -15.71 -25.59 -19.13
C ASN A 445 -14.43 -25.31 -19.95
N SER A 446 -13.52 -24.55 -19.41
CA SER A 446 -12.26 -24.15 -20.08
C SER A 446 -11.20 -23.73 -19.07
N TRP A 447 -9.94 -24.13 -19.30
CA TRP A 447 -8.76 -23.65 -18.59
C TRP A 447 -8.12 -22.42 -19.26
N SER A 448 -8.72 -21.92 -20.33
CA SER A 448 -8.16 -20.82 -21.11
C SER A 448 -9.08 -19.61 -21.22
N ASN A 449 -10.40 -19.85 -21.21
CA ASN A 449 -11.39 -18.81 -21.43
C ASN A 449 -12.04 -18.37 -20.12
N ILE A 450 -12.22 -17.07 -19.97
CA ILE A 450 -12.94 -16.49 -18.85
C ILE A 450 -14.43 -16.81 -18.98
N ALA A 451 -15.00 -17.37 -17.93
CA ALA A 451 -16.42 -17.60 -17.76
C ALA A 451 -16.97 -16.63 -16.71
N GLN A 452 -18.28 -16.46 -16.71
CA GLN A 452 -18.98 -15.59 -15.76
C GLN A 452 -20.13 -16.31 -15.08
N LYS A 453 -20.38 -15.96 -13.81
CA LYS A 453 -21.55 -16.40 -13.08
C LYS A 453 -22.08 -15.26 -12.20
N GLU A 454 -23.41 -15.10 -12.22
CA GLU A 454 -24.10 -14.07 -11.44
C GLU A 454 -24.56 -14.61 -10.08
N PHE A 455 -24.51 -13.74 -9.09
CA PHE A 455 -25.00 -13.95 -7.73
C PHE A 455 -25.73 -12.71 -7.25
N GLU A 456 -26.71 -12.87 -6.37
CA GLU A 456 -27.25 -11.77 -5.59
C GLU A 456 -26.53 -11.70 -4.23
N ILE A 457 -26.02 -10.53 -3.88
CA ILE A 457 -25.41 -10.25 -2.59
C ILE A 457 -26.05 -9.02 -1.97
N GLU A 458 -25.99 -8.90 -0.66
CA GLU A 458 -26.47 -7.74 0.07
C GLU A 458 -25.29 -6.98 0.67
N LEU A 459 -25.18 -5.69 0.35
CA LEU A 459 -24.16 -4.79 0.91
C LEU A 459 -24.81 -3.83 1.91
N ALA A 460 -24.11 -3.56 3.01
CA ALA A 460 -24.46 -2.48 3.92
C ALA A 460 -24.03 -1.12 3.34
N PRO A 461 -24.65 0.00 3.76
CA PRO A 461 -24.09 1.32 3.46
C PRO A 461 -22.67 1.46 4.01
N GLY A 462 -21.77 2.07 3.24
CA GLY A 462 -20.36 2.20 3.59
C GLY A 462 -19.50 1.05 3.09
N ASN A 463 -18.41 0.75 3.80
CA ASN A 463 -17.44 -0.28 3.41
C ASN A 463 -17.93 -1.67 3.77
N ASN A 464 -17.76 -2.60 2.84
CA ASN A 464 -18.06 -4.02 3.00
C ASN A 464 -16.83 -4.86 2.68
N VAL A 465 -16.81 -6.09 3.19
CA VAL A 465 -15.84 -7.12 2.84
C VAL A 465 -16.57 -8.21 2.07
N VAL A 466 -16.17 -8.45 0.82
CA VAL A 466 -16.63 -9.59 0.04
C VAL A 466 -15.51 -10.62 -0.01
N ARG A 467 -15.78 -11.81 0.52
CA ARG A 467 -14.80 -12.88 0.69
C ARG A 467 -15.15 -14.09 -0.16
N LEU A 468 -14.15 -14.62 -0.88
CA LEU A 468 -14.22 -15.85 -1.65
C LEU A 468 -13.29 -16.91 -1.05
N TYR A 469 -13.77 -18.15 -0.88
CA TYR A 469 -12.98 -19.28 -0.38
C TYR A 469 -13.57 -20.63 -0.73
N SER A 470 -12.78 -21.69 -0.54
CA SER A 470 -13.25 -23.07 -0.57
C SER A 470 -12.66 -23.84 0.61
N ASP A 471 -13.52 -24.50 1.39
CA ASP A 471 -13.07 -25.26 2.58
C ASP A 471 -12.34 -26.54 2.18
N ALA A 472 -12.65 -27.10 1.02
CA ALA A 472 -12.12 -28.36 0.54
C ALA A 472 -11.97 -28.33 -0.99
N GLY A 473 -10.76 -28.63 -1.45
CA GLY A 473 -10.38 -28.56 -2.85
C GLY A 473 -10.16 -27.13 -3.34
N TRP A 474 -9.49 -27.02 -4.45
CA TRP A 474 -9.16 -25.74 -5.07
C TRP A 474 -10.41 -25.06 -5.64
N ALA A 475 -10.53 -23.77 -5.46
CA ALA A 475 -11.49 -22.94 -6.16
C ALA A 475 -11.05 -22.68 -7.62
N ALA A 476 -11.89 -22.01 -8.42
CA ALA A 476 -11.52 -21.51 -9.73
C ALA A 476 -10.48 -20.39 -9.61
N ASP A 477 -9.74 -20.12 -10.68
CA ASP A 477 -8.90 -18.93 -10.78
C ASP A 477 -9.82 -17.72 -11.01
N ILE A 478 -9.67 -16.70 -10.18
CA ILE A 478 -10.57 -15.53 -10.13
C ILE A 478 -9.94 -14.36 -10.88
N ASP A 479 -10.70 -13.78 -11.82
CA ASP A 479 -10.32 -12.60 -12.59
C ASP A 479 -10.81 -11.31 -11.90
N CYS A 480 -12.12 -11.09 -11.90
CA CYS A 480 -12.71 -9.91 -11.27
C CYS A 480 -14.13 -10.14 -10.78
N MET A 481 -14.60 -9.20 -9.97
CA MET A 481 -16.00 -9.06 -9.58
C MET A 481 -16.55 -7.75 -10.13
N THR A 482 -17.72 -7.78 -10.78
CA THR A 482 -18.48 -6.58 -11.09
C THR A 482 -19.75 -6.50 -10.27
N LEU A 483 -20.14 -5.30 -9.87
CA LEU A 483 -21.31 -5.03 -9.04
C LEU A 483 -22.27 -4.08 -9.75
N GLU A 484 -23.56 -4.44 -9.75
CA GLU A 484 -24.66 -3.62 -10.24
C GLU A 484 -25.74 -3.57 -9.15
N LEU A 485 -26.12 -2.35 -8.73
CA LEU A 485 -27.19 -2.15 -7.75
C LEU A 485 -28.52 -2.57 -8.36
N ILE A 486 -29.22 -3.57 -7.78
CA ILE A 486 -30.55 -4.03 -8.19
C ILE A 486 -31.62 -3.25 -7.41
N GLU A 487 -31.46 -3.21 -6.10
CA GLU A 487 -32.43 -2.61 -5.20
C GLU A 487 -31.69 -1.94 -4.02
N PRO A 488 -31.80 -0.62 -3.85
CA PRO A 488 -31.18 0.05 -2.70
C PRO A 488 -31.84 -0.43 -1.41
N SER A 489 -31.09 -0.41 -0.29
CA SER A 489 -31.69 -0.74 1.01
C SER A 489 -32.81 0.25 1.31
N SER A 490 -33.95 -0.25 1.79
CA SER A 490 -35.15 0.56 2.07
C SER A 490 -34.96 1.62 3.18
N ILE A 491 -33.76 1.71 3.76
CA ILE A 491 -33.35 2.73 4.73
C ILE A 491 -32.60 3.89 4.03
N GLN A 492 -32.83 4.14 2.77
CA GLN A 492 -32.77 5.52 2.32
C GLN A 492 -34.14 6.13 2.56
N ASN A 493 -34.29 6.79 3.68
CA ASN A 493 -34.98 8.04 3.65
C ASN A 493 -34.23 8.91 2.63
N THR A 494 -34.59 8.82 1.35
CA THR A 494 -34.49 9.92 0.41
C THR A 494 -35.38 11.02 1.00
N LEU A 495 -34.83 11.66 2.02
CA LEU A 495 -35.26 12.96 2.39
C LEU A 495 -34.95 13.80 1.15
N ASN A 496 -35.94 13.91 0.26
CA ASN A 496 -35.87 14.93 -0.76
C ASN A 496 -35.35 16.18 -0.04
N ALA A 497 -34.32 16.81 -0.56
CA ALA A 497 -33.70 17.99 0.05
C ALA A 497 -34.74 19.10 0.32
N ASN A 498 -35.95 18.95 -0.21
CA ASN A 498 -37.14 19.80 -0.03
C ASN A 498 -37.99 19.45 1.20
N ASP A 499 -37.84 18.27 1.84
CA ASP A 499 -38.69 17.84 2.97
C ASP A 499 -38.13 18.21 4.35
N VAL A 500 -36.82 18.47 4.45
CA VAL A 500 -36.14 18.86 5.69
C VAL A 500 -35.35 20.13 5.47
N LYS A 501 -35.84 21.23 6.04
CA LYS A 501 -35.15 22.51 6.05
C LYS A 501 -34.36 22.63 7.37
N VAL A 502 -33.06 22.94 7.28
CA VAL A 502 -32.21 23.19 8.44
C VAL A 502 -31.69 24.61 8.40
N ASP A 503 -32.01 25.38 9.41
CA ASP A 503 -31.55 26.76 9.62
C ASP A 503 -30.76 26.86 10.94
N VAL A 504 -29.85 27.80 11.05
CA VAL A 504 -29.15 28.14 12.31
C VAL A 504 -29.50 29.53 12.72
N THR A 505 -30.02 29.68 13.94
CA THR A 505 -30.40 30.99 14.48
C THR A 505 -30.05 31.04 15.98
N ASN A 506 -29.26 32.02 16.40
CA ASN A 506 -28.90 32.26 17.80
C ASN A 506 -28.41 30.98 18.52
N ASN A 507 -27.36 30.35 18.02
CA ASN A 507 -26.76 29.10 18.53
C ASN A 507 -27.74 27.89 18.57
N LYS A 508 -28.85 27.96 17.82
CA LYS A 508 -29.80 26.83 17.71
C LYS A 508 -29.83 26.30 16.30
N ILE A 509 -29.77 24.97 16.19
CA ILE A 509 -30.15 24.28 14.94
C ILE A 509 -31.68 24.17 14.96
N VAL A 510 -32.29 24.66 13.90
CA VAL A 510 -33.72 24.62 13.69
C VAL A 510 -34.03 23.74 12.51
N VAL A 511 -34.73 22.63 12.75
CA VAL A 511 -35.14 21.68 11.71
C VAL A 511 -36.64 21.84 11.48
N THR A 512 -37.03 22.01 10.22
CA THR A 512 -38.46 22.12 9.81
C THR A 512 -38.78 20.99 8.83
N THR A 513 -39.87 20.25 9.08
CA THR A 513 -40.35 19.16 8.23
C THR A 513 -41.86 19.27 7.99
N ASN A 514 -42.32 18.83 6.83
CA ASN A 514 -43.75 18.86 6.47
C ASN A 514 -44.50 17.59 6.89
N LYS A 515 -43.79 16.51 7.14
CA LYS A 515 -44.32 15.21 7.58
C LYS A 515 -43.45 14.65 8.73
N PRO A 516 -43.96 13.72 9.56
CA PRO A 516 -43.14 13.08 10.59
C PRO A 516 -41.87 12.52 9.98
N THR A 517 -40.69 13.02 10.41
CA THR A 517 -39.40 12.68 9.85
C THR A 517 -38.41 12.48 11.00
N GLU A 518 -37.72 11.37 11.01
CA GLU A 518 -36.64 11.13 11.95
C GLU A 518 -35.41 11.95 11.56
N VAL A 519 -34.85 12.72 12.50
CA VAL A 519 -33.71 13.61 12.26
C VAL A 519 -32.59 13.25 13.20
N THR A 520 -31.44 12.90 12.68
CA THR A 520 -30.21 12.63 13.44
C THR A 520 -29.33 13.86 13.50
N ILE A 521 -28.86 14.22 14.69
CA ILE A 521 -27.89 15.28 14.92
C ILE A 521 -26.68 14.66 15.63
N ILE A 522 -25.52 14.71 15.00
CA ILE A 522 -24.28 14.15 15.54
C ILE A 522 -23.16 15.21 15.51
N ASP A 523 -22.21 15.15 16.42
CA ASP A 523 -21.03 15.99 16.42
C ASP A 523 -19.95 15.43 15.48
N MET A 524 -18.86 16.15 15.31
CA MET A 524 -17.74 15.74 14.43
C MET A 524 -16.94 14.56 14.96
N SER A 525 -17.17 14.11 16.19
CA SER A 525 -16.59 12.87 16.74
C SER A 525 -17.48 11.63 16.45
N GLY A 526 -18.63 11.82 15.79
CA GLY A 526 -19.61 10.76 15.54
C GLY A 526 -20.57 10.50 16.72
N LYS A 527 -20.51 11.29 17.78
CA LYS A 527 -21.40 11.14 18.95
C LYS A 527 -22.79 11.64 18.61
N LEU A 528 -23.81 10.81 18.85
CA LEU A 528 -25.21 11.18 18.72
C LEU A 528 -25.59 12.24 19.78
N ILE A 529 -26.07 13.40 19.33
CA ILE A 529 -26.54 14.50 20.17
C ILE A 529 -28.07 14.41 20.35
N ALA A 530 -28.81 14.17 19.25
CA ALA A 530 -30.25 14.03 19.28
C ALA A 530 -30.75 13.22 18.08
N ALA A 531 -31.89 12.50 18.26
CA ALA A 531 -32.56 11.78 17.19
C ALA A 531 -34.10 11.94 17.30
N PRO A 532 -34.66 13.17 17.18
CA PRO A 532 -36.09 13.38 17.28
C PRO A 532 -36.85 12.98 16.01
N THR A 533 -38.10 12.51 16.17
CA THR A 533 -39.06 12.47 15.07
C THR A 533 -39.73 13.86 14.98
N VAL A 534 -39.41 14.60 13.95
CA VAL A 534 -39.88 15.99 13.75
C VAL A 534 -41.11 16.03 12.82
N LYS A 535 -42.16 16.70 13.28
CA LYS A 535 -43.30 17.13 12.42
C LYS A 535 -43.55 18.60 12.68
N GLY A 536 -43.37 19.44 11.69
CA GLY A 536 -43.34 20.87 11.86
C GLY A 536 -41.93 21.37 12.20
N LYS A 537 -41.74 21.98 13.35
CA LYS A 537 -40.48 22.62 13.75
C LYS A 537 -39.89 22.01 15.02
N TYR A 538 -38.61 21.70 14.98
CA TYR A 538 -37.80 21.26 16.15
C TYR A 538 -36.61 22.19 16.27
N SER A 539 -36.20 22.53 17.49
CA SER A 539 -35.02 23.32 17.72
C SER A 539 -34.19 22.77 18.90
N ILE A 540 -32.88 22.76 18.73
CA ILE A 540 -31.92 22.36 19.77
C ILE A 540 -30.81 23.42 19.86
N GLU A 541 -30.50 23.85 21.09
CA GLU A 541 -29.39 24.75 21.37
C GLU A 541 -28.13 23.96 21.54
N LEU A 542 -27.06 24.31 20.82
CA LEU A 542 -25.78 23.60 20.83
C LEU A 542 -24.64 24.60 20.94
N PRO A 543 -23.53 24.23 21.58
CA PRO A 543 -22.30 25.02 21.59
C PRO A 543 -21.84 25.39 20.18
N ALA A 544 -21.05 26.46 20.07
CA ALA A 544 -20.42 26.79 18.79
C ALA A 544 -19.57 25.60 18.31
N GLY A 545 -19.76 25.17 17.08
CA GLY A 545 -19.13 23.98 16.54
C GLY A 545 -19.76 23.51 15.24
N THR A 546 -19.20 22.45 14.66
CA THR A 546 -19.75 21.81 13.47
C THR A 546 -20.52 20.55 13.85
N TYR A 547 -21.68 20.36 13.25
CA TYR A 547 -22.58 19.23 13.47
C TYR A 547 -23.04 18.66 12.13
N LEU A 548 -23.41 17.38 12.11
CA LEU A 548 -24.07 16.75 10.99
C LEU A 548 -25.55 16.55 11.33
N VAL A 549 -26.44 17.12 10.52
CA VAL A 549 -27.89 16.94 10.63
C VAL A 549 -28.33 16.14 9.40
N ASN A 550 -28.68 14.86 9.60
CA ASN A 550 -28.95 13.94 8.50
C ASN A 550 -27.86 14.01 7.41
N ASN A 551 -26.60 13.87 7.84
CA ASN A 551 -25.38 13.94 7.00
C ASN A 551 -25.11 15.32 6.34
N LYS A 552 -25.92 16.34 6.59
CA LYS A 552 -25.65 17.69 6.13
C LYS A 552 -24.83 18.46 7.16
N LYS A 553 -23.67 18.97 6.77
CA LYS A 553 -22.77 19.75 7.63
C LYS A 553 -23.39 21.10 7.99
N ILE A 554 -23.52 21.40 9.26
CA ILE A 554 -24.12 22.61 9.82
C ILE A 554 -23.12 23.26 10.79
N LEU A 555 -22.83 24.54 10.60
CA LEU A 555 -21.97 25.34 11.48
C LEU A 555 -22.84 26.16 12.44
N VAL A 556 -22.74 25.93 13.74
CA VAL A 556 -23.27 26.76 14.82
C VAL A 556 -22.14 27.72 15.23
N LYS A 557 -22.41 29.02 15.15
CA LYS A 557 -21.43 30.11 15.42
C LYS A 557 -21.53 30.60 16.84
#